data_25aaab7b067f0a4fe1e7a80ecf656428
#
_entry.id   25aaab7b067f0a4fe1e7a80ecf656428
#
_cell.length_a   1.000
_cell.length_b   1.000
_cell.length_c   1.000
_cell.angle_alpha   90.00
_cell.angle_beta   90.00
_cell.angle_gamma   90.00
#
_symmetry.space_group_name_H-M   'P 1'
#
loop_
_entity.id
_entity.type
_entity.pdbx_description
1 polymer ?
#
loop_
_entity_poly.entity_id
_entity_poly.type
_entity_poly.pdbx_seq_one_letter_code
_entity_poly.pdbx_strand_id
1 'polypeptide(L)'
;AISNFGAIKHKIAEVATHIFASESAHYRAGQNIDDSYAAMVAGGMDAAKAKLKSTEEFAIECAILKVHGSEVLDFAVDEGVQIYGGMGFSAEGPMDRAYRDARINRIFEGTNEINRMLTIDMLLKRAMKGHIDLMNPAMAVQKELVSIPDFGAAEEEGLFVKEKKALLNLKKAGLMVAGAAVQKYMQKLSDEQEILMNLADMLIEGYVAESTLLRVEKLIGMKGEAACEIQKEMAIIYLHHAIEKATSAGKEAIYAFAEG
;
A
#
# COMPACT_ATOMS: atom_id res chain seq x y z
N ALA A 1 -10.21 21.91 26.25
CA ALA A 1 -9.12 21.40 25.43
C ALA A 1 -9.52 21.39 23.96
N ILE A 2 -8.61 21.68 23.04
CA ILE A 2 -8.90 21.66 21.59
C ILE A 2 -9.30 20.28 21.09
N SER A 3 -8.90 19.21 21.78
CA SER A 3 -9.32 17.83 21.51
C SER A 3 -10.83 17.59 21.56
N ASN A 4 -11.62 18.55 22.07
CA ASN A 4 -13.08 18.46 22.05
C ASN A 4 -13.69 18.91 20.72
N PHE A 5 -12.94 19.63 19.88
CA PHE A 5 -13.43 20.04 18.56
C PHE A 5 -13.46 18.87 17.58
N GLY A 6 -14.57 18.75 16.83
CA GLY A 6 -14.75 17.70 15.83
C GLY A 6 -13.64 17.67 14.78
N ALA A 7 -13.21 18.83 14.29
CA ALA A 7 -12.12 18.94 13.34
C ALA A 7 -10.78 18.35 13.87
N ILE A 8 -10.48 18.56 15.16
CA ILE A 8 -9.26 18.01 15.77
C ILE A 8 -9.37 16.50 15.99
N LYS A 9 -10.55 16.03 16.42
CA LYS A 9 -10.82 14.59 16.55
C LYS A 9 -10.66 13.88 15.22
N HIS A 10 -11.17 14.49 14.14
CA HIS A 10 -11.03 13.96 12.78
C HIS A 10 -9.55 13.82 12.39
N LYS A 11 -8.75 14.89 12.53
CA LYS A 11 -7.32 14.85 12.25
C LYS A 11 -6.57 13.77 13.03
N ILE A 12 -6.85 13.63 14.32
CA ILE A 12 -6.23 12.58 15.16
C ILE A 12 -6.65 11.20 14.70
N ALA A 13 -7.92 11.00 14.33
CA ALA A 13 -8.42 9.72 13.82
C ALA A 13 -7.75 9.35 12.48
N GLU A 14 -7.62 10.31 11.56
CA GLU A 14 -6.90 10.12 10.29
C GLU A 14 -5.44 9.71 10.52
N VAL A 15 -4.72 10.45 11.35
CA VAL A 15 -3.33 10.12 11.70
C VAL A 15 -3.21 8.71 12.30
N ALA A 16 -4.09 8.35 13.25
CA ALA A 16 -4.11 7.03 13.86
C ALA A 16 -4.40 5.92 12.84
N THR A 17 -5.34 6.16 11.92
CA THR A 17 -5.70 5.22 10.84
C THR A 17 -4.53 4.97 9.91
N HIS A 18 -3.86 6.02 9.43
CA HIS A 18 -2.71 5.90 8.54
C HIS A 18 -1.51 5.23 9.23
N ILE A 19 -1.23 5.54 10.50
CA ILE A 19 -0.18 4.87 11.29
C ILE A 19 -0.50 3.38 11.44
N PHE A 20 -1.73 3.03 11.82
CA PHE A 20 -2.13 1.63 12.00
C PHE A 20 -2.01 0.83 10.70
N ALA A 21 -2.39 1.42 9.55
CA ALA A 21 -2.25 0.80 8.24
C ALA A 21 -0.78 0.61 7.86
N SER A 22 0.05 1.64 8.05
CA SER A 22 1.49 1.57 7.79
C SER A 22 2.17 0.50 8.64
N GLU A 23 1.91 0.45 9.94
CA GLU A 23 2.41 -0.60 10.84
C GLU A 23 1.97 -2.00 10.38
N SER A 24 0.72 -2.15 9.93
CA SER A 24 0.19 -3.44 9.47
C SER A 24 0.99 -3.99 8.30
N ALA A 25 1.32 -3.14 7.35
CA ALA A 25 2.16 -3.49 6.21
C ALA A 25 3.61 -3.81 6.62
N HIS A 26 4.20 -3.05 7.54
CA HIS A 26 5.55 -3.29 8.04
C HIS A 26 5.66 -4.62 8.79
N TYR A 27 4.73 -4.92 9.69
CA TYR A 27 4.73 -6.20 10.41
C TYR A 27 4.52 -7.39 9.46
N ARG A 28 3.66 -7.26 8.44
CA ARG A 28 3.48 -8.30 7.43
C ARG A 28 4.78 -8.57 6.66
N ALA A 29 5.42 -7.54 6.14
CA ALA A 29 6.66 -7.70 5.39
C ALA A 29 7.80 -8.26 6.27
N GLY A 30 7.94 -7.76 7.51
CA GLY A 30 8.93 -8.27 8.46
C GLY A 30 8.73 -9.76 8.74
N GLN A 31 7.50 -10.19 9.01
CA GLN A 31 7.19 -11.60 9.24
C GLN A 31 7.48 -12.46 7.99
N ASN A 32 7.12 -11.99 6.80
CA ASN A 32 7.39 -12.71 5.57
C ASN A 32 8.91 -12.89 5.34
N ILE A 33 9.72 -11.89 5.62
CA ILE A 33 11.18 -11.96 5.54
C ILE A 33 11.73 -12.98 6.54
N ASP A 34 11.24 -12.96 7.79
CA ASP A 34 11.66 -13.88 8.84
C ASP A 34 11.28 -15.32 8.50
N ASP A 35 10.07 -15.55 8.00
CA ASP A 35 9.59 -16.88 7.59
C ASP A 35 10.41 -17.42 6.41
N SER A 36 10.69 -16.58 5.40
CA SER A 36 11.54 -16.94 4.26
C SER A 36 12.97 -17.26 4.70
N TYR A 37 13.55 -16.44 5.58
CA TYR A 37 14.84 -16.69 6.17
C TYR A 37 14.90 -18.05 6.90
N ALA A 38 13.93 -18.30 7.77
CA ALA A 38 13.85 -19.55 8.52
C ALA A 38 13.74 -20.78 7.59
N ALA A 39 12.90 -20.68 6.56
CA ALA A 39 12.75 -21.75 5.57
C ALA A 39 14.04 -22.01 4.77
N MET A 40 14.77 -20.96 4.36
CA MET A 40 16.05 -21.10 3.66
C MET A 40 17.12 -21.75 4.55
N VAL A 41 17.21 -21.37 5.82
CA VAL A 41 18.15 -21.96 6.78
C VAL A 41 17.80 -23.42 7.05
N ALA A 42 16.51 -23.72 7.26
CA ALA A 42 16.04 -25.11 7.44
C ALA A 42 16.30 -25.98 6.20
N GLY A 43 16.29 -25.38 5.00
CA GLY A 43 16.69 -26.02 3.74
C GLY A 43 18.20 -26.19 3.55
N GLY A 44 19.02 -25.84 4.54
CA GLY A 44 20.48 -26.02 4.53
C GLY A 44 21.28 -24.86 3.92
N MET A 45 20.64 -23.70 3.68
CA MET A 45 21.36 -22.51 3.22
C MET A 45 22.17 -21.89 4.36
N ASP A 46 23.36 -21.39 4.04
CA ASP A 46 24.16 -20.60 4.98
C ASP A 46 23.35 -19.37 5.49
N ALA A 47 23.43 -19.10 6.80
CA ALA A 47 22.62 -18.09 7.45
C ALA A 47 22.85 -16.67 6.90
N ALA A 48 24.09 -16.29 6.58
CA ALA A 48 24.38 -14.97 6.01
C ALA A 48 23.78 -14.84 4.60
N LYS A 49 23.90 -15.90 3.80
CA LYS A 49 23.31 -15.97 2.45
C LYS A 49 21.78 -15.99 2.50
N ALA A 50 21.19 -16.72 3.44
CA ALA A 50 19.75 -16.77 3.64
C ALA A 50 19.20 -15.39 4.02
N LYS A 51 19.89 -14.64 4.89
CA LYS A 51 19.50 -13.29 5.28
C LYS A 51 19.45 -12.32 4.10
N LEU A 52 20.46 -12.35 3.24
CA LEU A 52 20.48 -11.51 2.02
C LEU A 52 19.37 -11.92 1.06
N LYS A 53 19.19 -13.21 0.82
CA LYS A 53 18.18 -13.70 -0.14
C LYS A 53 16.75 -13.46 0.34
N SER A 54 16.46 -13.66 1.62
CA SER A 54 15.12 -13.39 2.16
C SER A 54 14.75 -11.90 2.05
N THR A 55 15.71 -11.00 2.27
CA THR A 55 15.49 -9.56 2.07
C THR A 55 15.31 -9.22 0.59
N GLU A 56 16.11 -9.81 -0.31
CA GLU A 56 16.01 -9.61 -1.76
C GLU A 56 14.65 -10.09 -2.30
N GLU A 57 14.12 -11.19 -1.77
CA GLU A 57 12.81 -11.72 -2.14
C GLU A 57 11.69 -10.69 -1.94
N PHE A 58 11.71 -9.95 -0.84
CA PHE A 58 10.73 -8.94 -0.47
C PHE A 58 11.17 -7.49 -0.79
N ALA A 59 12.07 -7.31 -1.75
CA ALA A 59 12.57 -5.99 -2.12
C ALA A 59 11.46 -5.05 -2.66
N ILE A 60 10.44 -5.59 -3.32
CA ILE A 60 9.27 -4.82 -3.79
C ILE A 60 8.50 -4.27 -2.59
N GLU A 61 8.20 -5.11 -1.62
CA GLU A 61 7.51 -4.75 -0.38
C GLU A 61 8.32 -3.72 0.42
N CYS A 62 9.64 -3.89 0.51
CA CYS A 62 10.52 -2.91 1.15
C CYS A 62 10.46 -1.54 0.48
N ALA A 63 10.41 -1.48 -0.86
CA ALA A 63 10.26 -0.22 -1.60
C ALA A 63 8.88 0.42 -1.34
N ILE A 64 7.80 -0.38 -1.34
CA ILE A 64 6.44 0.05 -0.97
C ILE A 64 6.44 0.67 0.44
N LEU A 65 7.02 -0.02 1.40
CA LEU A 65 7.05 0.42 2.81
C LEU A 65 7.85 1.70 3.00
N LYS A 66 8.97 1.86 2.28
CA LYS A 66 9.77 3.08 2.33
C LYS A 66 8.97 4.28 1.84
N VAL A 67 8.25 4.14 0.74
CA VAL A 67 7.40 5.21 0.19
C VAL A 67 6.26 5.51 1.16
N HIS A 68 5.43 4.53 1.44
CA HIS A 68 4.24 4.71 2.27
C HIS A 68 4.57 5.19 3.69
N GLY A 69 5.54 4.57 4.37
CA GLY A 69 5.91 4.92 5.73
C GLY A 69 6.44 6.34 5.85
N SER A 70 7.28 6.79 4.89
CA SER A 70 7.80 8.16 4.90
C SER A 70 6.73 9.22 4.59
N GLU A 71 5.73 8.90 3.77
CA GLU A 71 4.60 9.78 3.48
C GLU A 71 3.62 9.85 4.65
N VAL A 72 3.35 8.73 5.32
CA VAL A 72 2.55 8.72 6.57
C VAL A 72 3.24 9.49 7.68
N LEU A 73 4.56 9.37 7.82
CA LEU A 73 5.32 10.16 8.79
C LEU A 73 5.20 11.66 8.51
N ASP A 74 5.36 12.07 7.23
CA ASP A 74 5.21 13.47 6.82
C ASP A 74 3.81 14.01 7.14
N PHE A 75 2.77 13.27 6.78
CA PHE A 75 1.38 13.60 7.09
C PHE A 75 1.14 13.73 8.61
N ALA A 76 1.64 12.77 9.39
CA ALA A 76 1.41 12.76 10.83
C ALA A 76 2.08 13.95 11.56
N VAL A 77 3.31 14.31 11.14
CA VAL A 77 4.01 15.44 11.77
C VAL A 77 3.46 16.79 11.30
N ASP A 78 2.99 16.91 10.05
CA ASP A 78 2.33 18.10 9.53
C ASP A 78 1.04 18.39 10.31
N GLU A 79 0.19 17.37 10.46
CA GLU A 79 -1.00 17.47 11.29
C GLU A 79 -0.67 17.73 12.76
N GLY A 80 0.44 17.18 13.24
CA GLY A 80 0.96 17.47 14.58
C GLY A 80 1.29 18.94 14.77
N VAL A 81 2.02 19.55 13.82
CA VAL A 81 2.30 21.03 13.85
C VAL A 81 1.00 21.80 13.86
N GLN A 82 0.05 21.45 12.99
CA GLN A 82 -1.24 22.13 12.90
C GLN A 82 -2.06 22.03 14.19
N ILE A 83 -2.09 20.87 14.84
CA ILE A 83 -2.81 20.64 16.11
C ILE A 83 -2.17 21.43 17.26
N TYR A 84 -0.84 21.50 17.32
CA TYR A 84 -0.11 22.27 18.32
C TYR A 84 -0.19 23.80 18.09
N GLY A 85 -0.63 24.22 16.88
CA GLY A 85 -0.74 25.64 16.52
C GLY A 85 0.62 26.36 16.57
N GLY A 86 0.67 27.59 17.05
CA GLY A 86 1.91 28.37 17.13
C GLY A 86 3.05 27.66 17.89
N MET A 87 2.72 26.86 18.90
CA MET A 87 3.72 26.05 19.62
C MET A 87 4.24 24.88 18.79
N GLY A 88 3.49 24.38 17.82
CA GLY A 88 3.95 23.38 16.88
C GLY A 88 5.00 23.92 15.90
N PHE A 89 4.90 25.19 15.55
CA PHE A 89 5.85 25.89 14.68
C PHE A 89 7.07 26.43 15.43
N SER A 90 6.93 26.74 16.72
CA SER A 90 8.02 27.28 17.55
C SER A 90 9.12 26.25 17.77
N ALA A 91 10.39 26.66 17.65
CA ALA A 91 11.54 25.81 17.97
C ALA A 91 11.61 25.36 19.44
N GLU A 92 10.85 25.99 20.34
CA GLU A 92 10.67 25.58 21.73
C GLU A 92 9.72 24.40 21.89
N GLY A 93 8.88 24.14 20.87
CA GLY A 93 7.94 23.04 20.84
C GLY A 93 8.54 21.74 20.28
N PRO A 94 7.91 20.57 20.55
CA PRO A 94 8.44 19.29 20.07
C PRO A 94 8.25 19.06 18.58
N MET A 95 7.26 19.71 17.95
CA MET A 95 6.84 19.38 16.60
C MET A 95 7.73 19.99 15.50
N ASP A 96 8.36 21.14 15.76
CA ASP A 96 9.32 21.76 14.82
C ASP A 96 10.44 20.79 14.42
N ARG A 97 11.07 20.16 15.41
CA ARG A 97 12.11 19.16 15.18
C ARG A 97 11.56 17.91 14.48
N ALA A 98 10.43 17.39 14.92
CA ALA A 98 9.81 16.21 14.34
C ALA A 98 9.48 16.43 12.85
N TYR A 99 8.90 17.59 12.51
CA TYR A 99 8.58 17.97 11.14
C TYR A 99 9.83 18.06 10.26
N ARG A 100 10.88 18.72 10.74
CA ARG A 100 12.17 18.86 10.05
C ARG A 100 12.82 17.50 9.80
N ASP A 101 12.87 16.63 10.81
CA ASP A 101 13.50 15.32 10.74
C ASP A 101 12.70 14.35 9.84
N ALA A 102 11.38 14.51 9.78
CA ALA A 102 10.54 13.71 8.90
C ALA A 102 10.83 13.98 7.41
N ARG A 103 11.10 15.24 7.04
CA ARG A 103 11.19 15.66 5.63
C ARG A 103 12.26 14.93 4.82
N ILE A 104 13.39 14.61 5.42
CA ILE A 104 14.50 13.94 4.74
C ILE A 104 14.15 12.49 4.33
N ASN A 105 13.21 11.85 5.04
CA ASN A 105 12.84 10.45 4.78
C ASN A 105 12.25 10.21 3.38
N ARG A 106 11.71 11.25 2.73
CA ARG A 106 11.22 11.15 1.35
C ARG A 106 12.33 11.33 0.29
N ILE A 107 13.55 11.69 0.72
CA ILE A 107 14.67 12.06 -0.17
C ILE A 107 15.77 10.99 -0.14
N PHE A 108 16.25 10.60 1.05
CA PHE A 108 17.40 9.69 1.15
C PHE A 108 17.01 8.22 0.89
N GLU A 109 18.03 7.37 0.68
CA GLU A 109 17.90 5.93 0.37
C GLU A 109 17.02 5.65 -0.87
N GLY A 110 17.20 6.50 -1.88
CA GLY A 110 16.34 6.61 -3.04
C GLY A 110 15.10 7.46 -2.74
N THR A 111 14.84 8.47 -3.57
CA THR A 111 13.66 9.29 -3.39
C THR A 111 12.38 8.44 -3.50
N ASN A 112 11.27 8.95 -3.01
CA ASN A 112 10.01 8.23 -3.11
C ASN A 112 9.60 7.96 -4.57
N GLU A 113 9.96 8.86 -5.49
CA GLU A 113 9.76 8.68 -6.93
C GLU A 113 10.60 7.53 -7.47
N ILE A 114 11.90 7.46 -7.11
CA ILE A 114 12.78 6.35 -7.50
C ILE A 114 12.26 5.02 -6.97
N ASN A 115 11.81 4.97 -5.71
CA ASN A 115 11.27 3.74 -5.13
C ASN A 115 9.96 3.30 -5.78
N ARG A 116 9.09 4.25 -6.20
CA ARG A 116 7.89 3.94 -6.98
C ARG A 116 8.24 3.29 -8.32
N MET A 117 9.15 3.92 -9.07
CA MET A 117 9.61 3.38 -10.35
C MET A 117 10.28 2.01 -10.18
N LEU A 118 11.12 1.86 -9.15
CA LEU A 118 11.78 0.59 -8.83
C LEU A 118 10.77 -0.52 -8.51
N THR A 119 9.71 -0.21 -7.80
CA THR A 119 8.63 -1.16 -7.44
C THR A 119 8.02 -1.80 -8.71
N ILE A 120 7.63 -0.98 -9.69
CA ILE A 120 7.02 -1.47 -10.94
C ILE A 120 8.06 -2.15 -11.82
N ASP A 121 9.26 -1.60 -11.96
CA ASP A 121 10.34 -2.19 -12.75
C ASP A 121 10.70 -3.60 -12.24
N MET A 122 10.84 -3.78 -10.92
CA MET A 122 11.10 -5.09 -10.32
C MET A 122 9.93 -6.06 -10.52
N LEU A 123 8.68 -5.59 -10.38
CA LEU A 123 7.49 -6.41 -10.57
C LEU A 123 7.44 -6.94 -12.02
N LEU A 124 7.61 -6.05 -13.00
CA LEU A 124 7.60 -6.42 -14.42
C LEU A 124 8.76 -7.36 -14.77
N LYS A 125 9.97 -7.09 -14.29
CA LYS A 125 11.14 -7.96 -14.49
C LYS A 125 10.94 -9.35 -13.91
N ARG A 126 10.34 -9.48 -12.72
CA ARG A 126 10.00 -10.77 -12.11
C ARG A 126 8.93 -11.50 -12.92
N ALA A 127 7.93 -10.79 -13.44
CA ALA A 127 6.91 -11.37 -14.30
C ALA A 127 7.51 -11.89 -15.63
N MET A 128 8.36 -11.10 -16.29
CA MET A 128 9.04 -11.52 -17.52
C MET A 128 9.95 -12.74 -17.33
N LYS A 129 10.55 -12.89 -16.15
CA LYS A 129 11.36 -14.08 -15.78
C LYS A 129 10.52 -15.29 -15.34
N GLY A 130 9.18 -15.16 -15.28
CA GLY A 130 8.29 -16.22 -14.82
C GLY A 130 8.31 -16.46 -13.31
N HIS A 131 8.90 -15.56 -12.52
CA HIS A 131 8.91 -15.65 -11.05
C HIS A 131 7.57 -15.24 -10.43
N ILE A 132 6.79 -14.39 -11.12
CA ILE A 132 5.46 -13.93 -10.75
C ILE A 132 4.56 -14.09 -11.97
N ASP A 133 3.41 -14.72 -11.81
CA ASP A 133 2.40 -14.80 -12.86
C ASP A 133 1.48 -13.59 -12.81
N LEU A 134 1.67 -12.62 -13.70
CA LEU A 134 0.79 -11.48 -13.91
C LEU A 134 -0.10 -11.65 -15.15
N MET A 135 0.30 -12.48 -16.11
CA MET A 135 -0.41 -12.61 -17.39
C MET A 135 -1.75 -13.32 -17.23
N ASN A 136 -1.78 -14.47 -16.53
CA ASN A 136 -3.00 -15.22 -16.35
C ASN A 136 -4.06 -14.44 -15.56
N PRO A 137 -3.75 -13.78 -14.42
CA PRO A 137 -4.67 -12.89 -13.74
C PRO A 137 -5.16 -11.73 -14.63
N ALA A 138 -4.28 -11.09 -15.41
CA ALA A 138 -4.67 -9.99 -16.29
C ALA A 138 -5.63 -10.45 -17.40
N MET A 139 -5.35 -11.60 -18.04
CA MET A 139 -6.26 -12.20 -19.03
C MET A 139 -7.60 -12.61 -18.41
N ALA A 140 -7.60 -13.12 -17.18
CA ALA A 140 -8.83 -13.47 -16.47
C ALA A 140 -9.71 -12.25 -16.22
N VAL A 141 -9.12 -11.12 -15.79
CA VAL A 141 -9.82 -9.85 -15.62
C VAL A 141 -10.38 -9.33 -16.94
N GLN A 142 -9.59 -9.37 -18.02
CA GLN A 142 -10.06 -8.95 -19.35
C GLN A 142 -11.25 -9.79 -19.82
N LYS A 143 -11.22 -11.10 -19.59
CA LYS A 143 -12.33 -12.00 -19.92
C LYS A 143 -13.57 -11.71 -19.07
N GLU A 144 -13.39 -11.42 -17.79
CA GLU A 144 -14.48 -11.07 -16.86
C GLU A 144 -15.22 -9.80 -17.31
N LEU A 145 -14.51 -8.79 -17.81
CA LEU A 145 -15.10 -7.54 -18.26
C LEU A 145 -16.04 -7.67 -19.45
N VAL A 146 -15.79 -8.64 -20.33
CA VAL A 146 -16.66 -8.89 -21.50
C VAL A 146 -17.72 -9.96 -21.21
N SER A 147 -17.73 -10.53 -20.00
CA SER A 147 -18.73 -11.49 -19.56
C SER A 147 -19.98 -10.77 -19.02
N ILE A 148 -21.13 -11.45 -19.12
CA ILE A 148 -22.37 -10.94 -18.51
C ILE A 148 -22.22 -11.11 -16.99
N PRO A 149 -22.43 -10.02 -16.20
CA PRO A 149 -22.37 -10.11 -14.75
C PRO A 149 -23.40 -11.13 -14.20
N ASP A 150 -22.97 -11.98 -13.30
CA ASP A 150 -23.88 -12.85 -12.55
C ASP A 150 -24.56 -12.05 -11.43
N PHE A 151 -25.84 -11.71 -11.63
CA PHE A 151 -26.65 -10.98 -10.66
C PHE A 151 -27.28 -11.89 -9.60
N GLY A 152 -27.05 -13.23 -9.67
CA GLY A 152 -27.70 -14.21 -8.84
C GLY A 152 -26.83 -14.77 -7.69
N ALA A 153 -25.61 -14.30 -7.54
CA ALA A 153 -24.73 -14.77 -6.47
C ALA A 153 -25.31 -14.36 -5.10
N ALA A 154 -25.51 -15.35 -4.22
CA ALA A 154 -25.91 -15.11 -2.84
C ALA A 154 -24.88 -14.19 -2.16
N GLU A 155 -25.36 -13.24 -1.34
CA GLU A 155 -24.45 -12.43 -0.52
C GLU A 155 -23.68 -13.37 0.43
N GLU A 156 -22.37 -13.41 0.30
CA GLU A 156 -21.51 -14.11 1.26
C GLU A 156 -21.61 -13.39 2.61
N GLU A 157 -21.80 -14.15 3.70
CA GLU A 157 -21.77 -13.61 5.06
C GLU A 157 -20.34 -13.80 5.63
N GLY A 158 -19.85 -12.82 6.36
CA GLY A 158 -18.57 -12.92 7.04
C GLY A 158 -17.86 -11.60 7.27
N LEU A 159 -16.77 -11.67 7.98
CA LEU A 159 -15.93 -10.50 8.28
C LEU A 159 -15.28 -9.96 7.02
N PHE A 160 -15.44 -8.67 6.77
CA PHE A 160 -14.83 -7.94 5.65
C PHE A 160 -15.19 -8.46 4.25
N VAL A 161 -16.34 -9.06 4.04
CA VAL A 161 -16.73 -9.59 2.71
C VAL A 161 -16.79 -8.48 1.66
N LYS A 162 -17.45 -7.37 1.98
CA LYS A 162 -17.55 -6.20 1.07
C LYS A 162 -16.19 -5.55 0.84
N GLU A 163 -15.41 -5.41 1.89
CA GLU A 163 -14.08 -4.82 1.90
C GLU A 163 -13.10 -5.67 1.07
N LYS A 164 -13.12 -6.98 1.24
CA LYS A 164 -12.30 -7.91 0.44
C LYS A 164 -12.68 -7.90 -1.03
N LYS A 165 -13.97 -7.80 -1.33
CA LYS A 165 -14.45 -7.66 -2.72
C LYS A 165 -13.98 -6.34 -3.34
N ALA A 166 -14.06 -5.24 -2.59
CA ALA A 166 -13.59 -3.93 -3.03
C ALA A 166 -12.07 -3.93 -3.27
N LEU A 167 -11.29 -4.52 -2.35
CA LEU A 167 -9.85 -4.70 -2.49
C LEU A 167 -9.50 -5.57 -3.71
N LEU A 168 -10.23 -6.66 -3.95
CA LEU A 168 -10.04 -7.50 -5.14
C LEU A 168 -10.28 -6.69 -6.41
N ASN A 169 -11.32 -5.87 -6.45
CA ASN A 169 -11.62 -5.01 -7.60
C ASN A 169 -10.53 -3.95 -7.82
N LEU A 170 -9.95 -3.39 -6.75
CA LEU A 170 -8.80 -2.49 -6.84
C LEU A 170 -7.60 -3.20 -7.49
N LYS A 171 -7.29 -4.43 -7.06
CA LYS A 171 -6.21 -5.24 -7.66
C LYS A 171 -6.47 -5.55 -9.13
N LYS A 172 -7.71 -5.89 -9.50
CA LYS A 172 -8.13 -6.10 -10.90
C LYS A 172 -7.95 -4.83 -11.73
N ALA A 173 -8.38 -3.67 -11.21
CA ALA A 173 -8.18 -2.38 -11.87
C ALA A 173 -6.68 -2.09 -12.11
N GLY A 174 -5.82 -2.32 -11.11
CA GLY A 174 -4.38 -2.18 -11.26
C GLY A 174 -3.80 -3.07 -12.36
N LEU A 175 -4.21 -4.35 -12.42
CA LEU A 175 -3.81 -5.27 -13.48
C LEU A 175 -4.24 -4.79 -14.86
N MET A 176 -5.45 -4.22 -14.99
CA MET A 176 -5.96 -3.69 -16.26
C MET A 176 -5.18 -2.48 -16.73
N VAL A 177 -4.97 -1.49 -15.85
CA VAL A 177 -4.22 -0.28 -16.19
C VAL A 177 -2.77 -0.64 -16.55
N ALA A 178 -2.13 -1.51 -15.75
CA ALA A 178 -0.79 -2.00 -16.05
C ALA A 178 -0.73 -2.77 -17.38
N GLY A 179 -1.69 -3.66 -17.64
CA GLY A 179 -1.78 -4.41 -18.89
C GLY A 179 -1.95 -3.51 -20.11
N ALA A 180 -2.80 -2.49 -20.02
CA ALA A 180 -3.02 -1.51 -21.09
C ALA A 180 -1.74 -0.67 -21.35
N ALA A 181 -1.07 -0.21 -20.29
CA ALA A 181 0.19 0.53 -20.41
C ALA A 181 1.31 -0.33 -21.04
N VAL A 182 1.48 -1.57 -20.58
CA VAL A 182 2.45 -2.52 -21.16
C VAL A 182 2.13 -2.79 -22.64
N GLN A 183 0.87 -2.98 -23.01
CA GLN A 183 0.47 -3.23 -24.38
C GLN A 183 0.75 -2.02 -25.29
N LYS A 184 0.54 -0.79 -24.80
CA LYS A 184 0.76 0.43 -25.60
C LYS A 184 2.26 0.76 -25.75
N TYR A 185 3.00 0.71 -24.66
CA TYR A 185 4.38 1.20 -24.64
C TYR A 185 5.45 0.10 -24.79
N MET A 186 5.11 -1.15 -24.46
CA MET A 186 6.04 -2.27 -24.54
C MET A 186 7.37 -1.96 -23.82
N GLN A 187 8.50 -2.02 -24.50
CA GLN A 187 9.82 -1.74 -23.93
C GLN A 187 10.06 -0.26 -23.57
N LYS A 188 9.24 0.65 -24.12
CA LYS A 188 9.33 2.09 -23.82
C LYS A 188 8.60 2.48 -22.54
N LEU A 189 7.89 1.57 -21.90
CA LEU A 189 7.16 1.87 -20.66
C LEU A 189 8.07 2.39 -19.54
N SER A 190 9.35 2.00 -19.54
CA SER A 190 10.34 2.52 -18.60
C SER A 190 10.60 4.04 -18.72
N ASP A 191 10.27 4.64 -19.85
CA ASP A 191 10.45 6.07 -20.11
C ASP A 191 9.23 6.90 -19.65
N GLU A 192 8.09 6.24 -19.45
CA GLU A 192 6.81 6.85 -19.03
C GLU A 192 6.71 6.88 -17.50
N GLN A 193 7.51 7.71 -16.87
CA GLN A 193 7.69 7.71 -15.41
C GLN A 193 6.42 8.06 -14.63
N GLU A 194 5.60 8.99 -15.13
CA GLU A 194 4.31 9.35 -14.52
C GLU A 194 3.33 8.18 -14.49
N ILE A 195 3.31 7.35 -15.53
CA ILE A 195 2.48 6.15 -15.59
C ILE A 195 2.99 5.12 -14.57
N LEU A 196 4.32 4.92 -14.52
CA LEU A 196 4.93 4.01 -13.54
C LEU A 196 4.66 4.43 -12.11
N MET A 197 4.72 5.74 -11.81
CA MET A 197 4.41 6.27 -10.47
C MET A 197 2.95 6.02 -10.09
N ASN A 198 2.01 6.27 -10.99
CA ASN A 198 0.60 6.02 -10.77
C ASN A 198 0.30 4.51 -10.55
N LEU A 199 0.91 3.64 -11.35
CA LEU A 199 0.81 2.19 -11.15
C LEU A 199 1.39 1.76 -9.79
N ALA A 200 2.50 2.36 -9.37
CA ALA A 200 3.09 2.10 -8.07
C ALA A 200 2.15 2.53 -6.93
N ASP A 201 1.49 3.69 -7.05
CA ASP A 201 0.52 4.14 -6.05
C ASP A 201 -0.67 3.17 -5.94
N MET A 202 -1.21 2.66 -7.06
CA MET A 202 -2.25 1.62 -7.03
C MET A 202 -1.78 0.35 -6.29
N LEU A 203 -0.54 -0.07 -6.52
CA LEU A 203 0.04 -1.25 -5.88
C LEU A 203 0.29 -1.02 -4.39
N ILE A 204 0.84 0.15 -4.02
CA ILE A 204 1.11 0.54 -2.63
C ILE A 204 -0.19 0.52 -1.82
N GLU A 205 -1.23 1.20 -2.31
CA GLU A 205 -2.51 1.26 -1.62
C GLU A 205 -3.17 -0.12 -1.49
N GLY A 206 -3.11 -0.94 -2.55
CA GLY A 206 -3.62 -2.31 -2.50
C GLY A 206 -2.89 -3.19 -1.48
N TYR A 207 -1.56 -3.09 -1.40
CA TYR A 207 -0.75 -3.87 -0.45
C TYR A 207 -1.01 -3.45 1.00
N VAL A 208 -1.05 -2.14 1.27
CA VAL A 208 -1.25 -1.62 2.62
C VAL A 208 -2.67 -1.90 3.11
N ALA A 209 -3.69 -1.69 2.26
CA ALA A 209 -5.08 -2.00 2.61
C ALA A 209 -5.27 -3.49 2.92
N GLU A 210 -4.72 -4.38 2.09
CA GLU A 210 -4.77 -5.83 2.37
C GLU A 210 -4.09 -6.18 3.69
N SER A 211 -2.91 -5.63 3.93
CA SER A 211 -2.15 -5.88 5.17
C SER A 211 -2.94 -5.43 6.40
N THR A 212 -3.69 -4.34 6.28
CA THR A 212 -4.52 -3.80 7.35
C THR A 212 -5.70 -4.72 7.66
N LEU A 213 -6.42 -5.19 6.63
CA LEU A 213 -7.51 -6.16 6.81
C LEU A 213 -7.01 -7.46 7.44
N LEU A 214 -5.92 -8.02 6.93
CA LEU A 214 -5.33 -9.26 7.46
C LEU A 214 -4.89 -9.13 8.92
N ARG A 215 -4.32 -7.97 9.32
CA ARG A 215 -3.96 -7.71 10.71
C ARG A 215 -5.20 -7.70 11.61
N VAL A 216 -6.27 -7.05 11.19
CA VAL A 216 -7.50 -6.99 11.99
C VAL A 216 -8.16 -8.36 12.10
N GLU A 217 -8.21 -9.17 11.04
CA GLU A 217 -8.68 -10.54 11.10
C GLU A 217 -7.90 -11.38 12.11
N LYS A 218 -6.58 -11.27 12.08
CA LYS A 218 -5.71 -11.95 13.06
C LYS A 218 -5.98 -11.47 14.49
N LEU A 219 -6.15 -10.17 14.71
CA LEU A 219 -6.47 -9.61 16.03
C LEU A 219 -7.83 -10.09 16.54
N ILE A 220 -8.85 -10.14 15.69
CA ILE A 220 -10.18 -10.66 16.03
C ILE A 220 -10.10 -12.14 16.42
N GLY A 221 -9.36 -12.95 15.67
CA GLY A 221 -9.12 -14.35 16.00
C GLY A 221 -8.42 -14.56 17.35
N MET A 222 -7.59 -13.59 17.78
CA MET A 222 -6.85 -13.67 19.05
C MET A 222 -7.61 -13.10 20.25
N LYS A 223 -8.40 -12.03 20.06
CA LYS A 223 -8.96 -11.21 21.15
C LYS A 223 -10.50 -11.15 21.16
N GLY A 224 -11.13 -11.64 20.10
CA GLY A 224 -12.55 -11.47 19.85
C GLY A 224 -12.90 -10.15 19.18
N GLU A 225 -14.03 -10.12 18.48
CA GLU A 225 -14.46 -8.98 17.66
C GLU A 225 -14.71 -7.71 18.48
N ALA A 226 -15.39 -7.84 19.63
CA ALA A 226 -15.71 -6.72 20.50
C ALA A 226 -14.48 -5.98 21.06
N ALA A 227 -13.32 -6.65 21.15
CA ALA A 227 -12.08 -6.03 21.58
C ALA A 227 -11.32 -5.32 20.43
N CYS A 228 -11.80 -5.43 19.19
CA CYS A 228 -11.14 -4.94 17.99
C CYS A 228 -11.99 -3.95 17.18
N GLU A 229 -13.06 -3.36 17.76
CA GLU A 229 -13.97 -2.46 17.05
C GLU A 229 -13.21 -1.26 16.41
N ILE A 230 -12.35 -0.59 17.18
CA ILE A 230 -11.58 0.56 16.67
C ILE A 230 -10.66 0.15 15.51
N GLN A 231 -10.01 -1.01 15.60
CA GLN A 231 -9.14 -1.52 14.53
C GLN A 231 -9.94 -1.89 13.29
N LYS A 232 -11.15 -2.41 13.46
CA LYS A 232 -12.09 -2.68 12.36
C LYS A 232 -12.48 -1.40 11.62
N GLU A 233 -12.87 -0.39 12.37
CA GLU A 233 -13.21 0.94 11.84
C GLU A 233 -12.03 1.55 11.08
N MET A 234 -10.83 1.56 11.68
CA MET A 234 -9.62 2.05 11.01
C MET A 234 -9.33 1.30 9.71
N ALA A 235 -9.51 -0.02 9.66
CA ALA A 235 -9.29 -0.80 8.45
C ALA A 235 -10.28 -0.45 7.34
N ILE A 236 -11.56 -0.25 7.67
CA ILE A 236 -12.59 0.14 6.72
C ILE A 236 -12.31 1.55 6.17
N ILE A 237 -12.00 2.50 7.05
CA ILE A 237 -11.67 3.89 6.66
C ILE A 237 -10.44 3.90 5.75
N TYR A 238 -9.38 3.20 6.14
CA TYR A 238 -8.17 3.15 5.33
C TYR A 238 -8.42 2.55 3.94
N LEU A 239 -9.21 1.47 3.85
CA LEU A 239 -9.57 0.88 2.56
C LEU A 239 -10.30 1.88 1.66
N HIS A 240 -11.22 2.69 2.20
CA HIS A 240 -11.89 3.73 1.43
C HIS A 240 -10.88 4.74 0.86
N HIS A 241 -9.96 5.24 1.69
CA HIS A 241 -8.90 6.15 1.23
C HIS A 241 -8.00 5.51 0.16
N ALA A 242 -7.62 4.26 0.36
CA ALA A 242 -6.82 3.50 -0.60
C ALA A 242 -7.52 3.35 -1.96
N ILE A 243 -8.83 3.07 -1.96
CA ILE A 243 -9.63 2.98 -3.19
C ILE A 243 -9.70 4.33 -3.91
N GLU A 244 -9.96 5.42 -3.19
CA GLU A 244 -10.02 6.77 -3.77
C GLU A 244 -8.68 7.17 -4.39
N LYS A 245 -7.59 7.00 -3.66
CA LYS A 245 -6.24 7.32 -4.13
C LYS A 245 -5.84 6.45 -5.34
N ALA A 246 -6.06 5.15 -5.26
CA ALA A 246 -5.78 4.24 -6.38
C ALA A 246 -6.66 4.52 -7.60
N THR A 247 -7.92 4.94 -7.40
CA THR A 247 -8.82 5.34 -8.49
C THR A 247 -8.32 6.60 -9.18
N SER A 248 -7.86 7.61 -8.41
CA SER A 248 -7.25 8.82 -8.99
C SER A 248 -6.01 8.48 -9.80
N ALA A 249 -5.09 7.72 -9.21
CA ALA A 249 -3.86 7.29 -9.88
C ALA A 249 -4.14 6.49 -11.17
N GLY A 250 -5.09 5.55 -11.11
CA GLY A 250 -5.49 4.76 -12.29
C GLY A 250 -6.07 5.62 -13.41
N LYS A 251 -6.91 6.61 -13.10
CA LYS A 251 -7.45 7.57 -14.07
C LYS A 251 -6.34 8.41 -14.70
N GLU A 252 -5.43 8.96 -13.89
CA GLU A 252 -4.30 9.76 -14.38
C GLU A 252 -3.40 8.93 -15.32
N ALA A 253 -3.10 7.69 -14.95
CA ALA A 253 -2.35 6.79 -15.82
C ALA A 253 -3.07 6.56 -17.16
N ILE A 254 -4.39 6.31 -17.14
CA ILE A 254 -5.17 6.09 -18.36
C ILE A 254 -5.18 7.37 -19.22
N TYR A 255 -5.43 8.54 -18.64
CA TYR A 255 -5.45 9.81 -19.38
C TYR A 255 -4.11 10.13 -20.05
N ALA A 256 -3.00 9.67 -19.50
CA ALA A 256 -1.69 9.87 -20.13
C ALA A 256 -1.52 9.12 -21.45
N PHE A 257 -2.29 8.04 -21.69
CA PHE A 257 -2.12 7.23 -22.90
C PHE A 257 -3.40 6.89 -23.68
N ALA A 258 -4.58 7.16 -23.13
CA ALA A 258 -5.82 6.93 -23.85
C ALA A 258 -6.03 8.01 -24.91
N GLU A 259 -6.29 7.57 -26.13
CA GLU A 259 -6.74 8.45 -27.22
C GLU A 259 -8.26 8.55 -27.11
N GLY A 260 -8.74 9.69 -26.63
CA GLY A 260 -10.16 9.98 -26.40
C GLY A 260 -10.92 10.37 -27.64
#